data_af2fd9ef4f7b8f3a9a1cc5f083b53f2b
#
_entry.id   af2fd9ef4f7b8f3a9a1cc5f083b53f2b
#
_cell.length_a   1.000
_cell.length_b   1.000
_cell.length_c   1.000
_cell.angle_alpha   90.00
_cell.angle_beta   90.00
_cell.angle_gamma   90.00
#
_symmetry.space_group_name_H-M   'P 1'
#
loop_
_entity.id
_entity.type
_entity.pdbx_description
1 polymer ?
#
loop_
_entity_poly.entity_id
_entity_poly.type
_entity_poly.pdbx_seq_one_letter_code
_entity_poly.pdbx_strand_id
1 'polypeptide(L)'
;MEEQGIAVINNLKAAIEAILFAAGHPVKYEKLSEVLGIGIKEVKLMTEHMAQYYDDEENASGLCLLNFKETGCCQLCTKEQFAPYIREALGIRKGGNLSASSLEVLAIVAYNQPVTRSFIDTVRGTDSTYATNSLIDKELIESCGRLDAPGRPMLYRTTDKFLRVFGMNSLDELPVAEYLAVPEGEVAKTENGTGENPETNDAQISVDDGNAEVPSEADRSSADKSSENSDIADKESEEIPE
;
A
#
# COMPACT_ATOMS: atom_id res chain seq x y z
N MET A 1 -18.97 -3.13 -39.74
CA MET A 1 -18.40 -2.44 -38.57
C MET A 1 -17.14 -1.78 -39.07
N GLU A 2 -17.20 -0.48 -39.27
CA GLU A 2 -16.11 0.30 -39.84
C GLU A 2 -14.96 0.36 -38.82
N GLU A 3 -13.82 -0.22 -39.21
CA GLU A 3 -12.53 0.10 -38.58
C GLU A 3 -12.23 1.58 -38.89
N GLN A 4 -12.59 2.44 -37.97
CA GLN A 4 -12.09 3.82 -37.97
C GLN A 4 -10.59 3.74 -37.68
N GLY A 5 -9.79 3.70 -38.76
CA GLY A 5 -8.35 3.81 -38.65
C GLY A 5 -8.00 5.05 -37.87
N ILE A 6 -7.34 4.85 -36.71
CA ILE A 6 -6.80 5.93 -35.91
C ILE A 6 -5.85 6.70 -36.83
N ALA A 7 -6.18 7.96 -37.13
CA ALA A 7 -5.33 8.82 -37.95
C ALA A 7 -3.90 8.81 -37.36
N VAL A 8 -2.91 8.71 -38.25
CA VAL A 8 -1.48 8.72 -37.87
C VAL A 8 -1.22 9.98 -37.03
N ILE A 9 -1.03 9.81 -35.73
CA ILE A 9 -0.81 10.90 -34.79
C ILE A 9 0.62 11.41 -34.99
N ASN A 10 0.76 12.59 -35.60
CA ASN A 10 2.06 13.21 -35.84
C ASN A 10 2.79 13.65 -34.56
N ASN A 11 2.09 13.68 -33.41
CA ASN A 11 2.67 14.06 -32.13
C ASN A 11 2.28 13.07 -31.01
N LEU A 12 3.02 11.98 -30.94
CA LEU A 12 2.79 10.92 -29.94
C LEU A 12 2.92 11.41 -28.49
N LYS A 13 3.83 12.36 -28.22
CA LYS A 13 3.96 12.93 -26.87
C LYS A 13 2.69 13.64 -26.44
N ALA A 14 2.13 14.49 -27.31
CA ALA A 14 0.88 15.19 -27.02
C ALA A 14 -0.30 14.20 -26.85
N ALA A 15 -0.30 13.10 -27.61
CA ALA A 15 -1.32 12.06 -27.46
C ALA A 15 -1.21 11.34 -26.11
N ILE A 16 0.01 10.98 -25.68
CA ILE A 16 0.26 10.40 -24.34
C ILE A 16 -0.19 11.37 -23.26
N GLU A 17 0.20 12.65 -23.34
CA GLU A 17 -0.19 13.67 -22.38
C GLU A 17 -1.71 13.80 -22.28
N ALA A 18 -2.41 13.89 -23.40
CA ALA A 18 -3.87 13.98 -23.44
C ALA A 18 -4.55 12.75 -22.83
N ILE A 19 -4.05 11.54 -23.12
CA ILE A 19 -4.57 10.30 -22.55
C ILE A 19 -4.38 10.28 -21.02
N LEU A 20 -3.18 10.61 -20.54
CA LEU A 20 -2.86 10.61 -19.13
C LEU A 20 -3.63 11.66 -18.35
N PHE A 21 -3.80 12.86 -18.94
CA PHE A 21 -4.60 13.94 -18.37
C PHE A 21 -6.07 13.52 -18.25
N ALA A 22 -6.65 12.96 -19.31
CA ALA A 22 -8.03 12.50 -19.32
C ALA A 22 -8.28 11.30 -18.39
N ALA A 23 -7.31 10.42 -18.25
CA ALA A 23 -7.41 9.25 -17.37
C ALA A 23 -7.50 9.63 -15.89
N GLY A 24 -6.65 10.56 -15.41
CA GLY A 24 -6.59 10.96 -14.01
C GLY A 24 -6.11 9.85 -13.05
N HIS A 25 -5.73 8.69 -13.56
CA HIS A 25 -5.22 7.53 -12.81
C HIS A 25 -4.04 6.89 -13.57
N PRO A 26 -3.25 5.96 -12.96
CA PRO A 26 -2.18 5.26 -13.65
C PRO A 26 -2.67 4.51 -14.88
N VAL A 27 -1.97 4.66 -16.01
CA VAL A 27 -2.24 3.97 -17.28
C VAL A 27 -1.08 3.04 -17.60
N LYS A 28 -1.38 1.78 -17.95
CA LYS A 28 -0.37 0.78 -18.31
C LYS A 28 0.33 1.10 -19.62
N TYR A 29 1.63 0.85 -19.70
CA TYR A 29 2.37 1.02 -20.94
C TYR A 29 1.85 0.14 -22.07
N GLU A 30 1.35 -1.07 -21.76
CA GLU A 30 0.73 -1.96 -22.74
C GLU A 30 -0.49 -1.27 -23.37
N LYS A 31 -1.31 -0.58 -22.57
CA LYS A 31 -2.51 0.11 -23.09
C LYS A 31 -2.14 1.30 -23.97
N LEU A 32 -1.13 2.07 -23.59
CA LEU A 32 -0.62 3.16 -24.43
C LEU A 32 -0.02 2.62 -25.74
N SER A 33 0.74 1.54 -25.68
CA SER A 33 1.32 0.85 -26.83
C SER A 33 0.25 0.38 -27.80
N GLU A 34 -0.81 -0.25 -27.31
CA GLU A 34 -1.95 -0.73 -28.11
C GLU A 34 -2.65 0.43 -28.84
N VAL A 35 -2.99 1.49 -28.11
CA VAL A 35 -3.77 2.62 -28.65
C VAL A 35 -2.95 3.45 -29.64
N LEU A 36 -1.65 3.63 -29.38
CA LEU A 36 -0.79 4.47 -30.21
C LEU A 36 -0.12 3.70 -31.36
N GLY A 37 -0.20 2.37 -31.38
CA GLY A 37 0.40 1.53 -32.40
C GLY A 37 1.90 1.53 -32.40
N ILE A 38 2.56 1.76 -31.25
CA ILE A 38 4.03 1.80 -31.08
C ILE A 38 4.48 0.75 -30.05
N GLY A 39 5.76 0.41 -30.06
CA GLY A 39 6.30 -0.58 -29.12
C GLY A 39 6.28 -0.12 -27.66
N ILE A 40 6.11 -1.05 -26.70
CA ILE A 40 6.14 -0.75 -25.26
C ILE A 40 7.46 -0.07 -24.85
N LYS A 41 8.59 -0.47 -25.47
CA LYS A 41 9.90 0.17 -25.22
C LYS A 41 9.92 1.64 -25.64
N GLU A 42 9.27 1.95 -26.76
CA GLU A 42 9.14 3.32 -27.26
C GLU A 42 8.28 4.16 -26.34
N VAL A 43 7.13 3.59 -25.85
CA VAL A 43 6.27 4.25 -24.85
C VAL A 43 7.08 4.60 -23.60
N LYS A 44 7.84 3.64 -23.04
CA LYS A 44 8.68 3.86 -21.85
C LYS A 44 9.69 4.98 -22.07
N LEU A 45 10.43 4.92 -23.19
CA LEU A 45 11.41 5.97 -23.51
C LEU A 45 10.76 7.34 -23.66
N MET A 46 9.60 7.40 -24.31
CA MET A 46 8.86 8.66 -24.47
C MET A 46 8.38 9.21 -23.13
N THR A 47 7.83 8.37 -22.25
CA THR A 47 7.37 8.78 -20.91
C THR A 47 8.54 9.20 -20.00
N GLU A 48 9.72 8.57 -20.12
CA GLU A 48 10.94 8.99 -19.43
C GLU A 48 11.40 10.38 -19.90
N HIS A 49 11.44 10.64 -21.19
CA HIS A 49 11.76 11.97 -21.72
C HIS A 49 10.71 13.02 -21.34
N MET A 50 9.44 12.64 -21.29
CA MET A 50 8.38 13.56 -20.83
C MET A 50 8.53 13.88 -19.35
N ALA A 51 8.88 12.89 -18.50
CA ALA A 51 9.16 13.13 -17.10
C ALA A 51 10.30 14.14 -16.91
N GLN A 52 11.44 13.93 -17.61
CA GLN A 52 12.54 14.88 -17.59
C GLN A 52 12.12 16.29 -18.04
N TYR A 53 11.30 16.40 -19.09
CA TYR A 53 10.78 17.68 -19.56
C TYR A 53 9.94 18.40 -18.51
N TYR A 54 9.08 17.67 -17.77
CA TYR A 54 8.28 18.27 -16.70
C TYR A 54 9.08 18.62 -15.45
N ASP A 55 10.18 17.90 -15.18
CA ASP A 55 11.05 18.15 -14.03
C ASP A 55 12.05 19.29 -14.27
N ASP A 56 12.28 19.65 -15.52
CA ASP A 56 13.16 20.74 -15.90
C ASP A 56 12.64 22.08 -15.38
N GLU A 57 13.45 22.79 -14.62
CA GLU A 57 13.13 24.09 -14.04
C GLU A 57 12.85 25.16 -15.11
N GLU A 58 13.50 25.07 -16.27
CA GLU A 58 13.31 26.01 -17.38
C GLU A 58 11.90 25.93 -17.98
N ASN A 59 11.25 24.78 -17.88
CA ASN A 59 9.90 24.58 -18.43
C ASN A 59 8.76 25.06 -17.53
N ALA A 60 9.08 25.49 -16.30
CA ALA A 60 8.12 26.09 -15.34
C ALA A 60 6.75 25.35 -15.23
N SER A 61 6.74 24.02 -15.43
CA SER A 61 5.52 23.23 -15.38
C SER A 61 5.06 22.97 -13.93
N GLY A 62 3.77 23.09 -13.70
CA GLY A 62 3.13 22.65 -12.44
C GLY A 62 2.82 21.15 -12.39
N LEU A 63 3.12 20.42 -13.48
CA LEU A 63 2.88 18.99 -13.63
C LEU A 63 4.18 18.19 -13.49
N CYS A 64 4.05 16.93 -13.13
CA CYS A 64 5.11 15.92 -13.19
C CYS A 64 4.55 14.62 -13.76
N LEU A 65 5.39 13.79 -14.35
CA LEU A 65 5.04 12.48 -14.87
C LEU A 65 5.72 11.41 -14.03
N LEU A 66 4.93 10.61 -13.33
CA LEU A 66 5.41 9.46 -12.54
C LEU A 66 5.40 8.20 -13.41
N ASN A 67 6.49 7.45 -13.38
CA ASN A 67 6.68 6.19 -14.09
C ASN A 67 6.83 5.06 -13.06
N PHE A 68 5.78 4.30 -12.78
CA PHE A 68 5.79 3.20 -11.80
C PHE A 68 6.41 1.94 -12.41
N LYS A 69 7.67 1.69 -12.06
CA LYS A 69 8.48 0.61 -12.66
C LYS A 69 7.95 -0.78 -12.32
N GLU A 70 7.46 -0.99 -11.09
CA GLU A 70 6.99 -2.26 -10.58
C GLU A 70 5.71 -2.73 -11.28
N THR A 71 4.81 -1.80 -11.58
CA THR A 71 3.50 -2.11 -12.18
C THR A 71 3.43 -1.84 -13.68
N GLY A 72 4.47 -1.20 -14.24
CA GLY A 72 4.53 -0.88 -15.67
C GLY A 72 3.48 0.15 -16.09
N CYS A 73 3.20 1.13 -15.23
CA CYS A 73 2.23 2.20 -15.45
C CYS A 73 2.92 3.56 -15.44
N CYS A 74 2.23 4.58 -15.99
CA CYS A 74 2.61 5.98 -15.79
C CYS A 74 1.38 6.84 -15.50
N GLN A 75 1.60 7.98 -14.83
CA GLN A 75 0.53 8.92 -14.47
C GLN A 75 1.03 10.35 -14.49
N LEU A 76 0.21 11.25 -15.05
CA LEU A 76 0.42 12.69 -14.95
C LEU A 76 -0.12 13.19 -13.61
N CYS A 77 0.70 13.90 -12.85
CA CYS A 77 0.38 14.43 -11.53
C CYS A 77 0.73 15.91 -11.43
N THR A 78 0.29 16.56 -10.36
CA THR A 78 0.71 17.94 -10.02
C THR A 78 1.92 17.87 -9.09
N LYS A 79 2.88 18.80 -9.25
CA LYS A 79 4.02 18.94 -8.34
C LYS A 79 3.56 19.31 -6.93
N GLU A 80 4.19 18.75 -5.92
CA GLU A 80 3.83 18.91 -4.50
C GLU A 80 3.83 20.36 -4.05
N GLN A 81 4.74 21.17 -4.54
CA GLN A 81 4.86 22.60 -4.19
C GLN A 81 3.58 23.39 -4.47
N PHE A 82 2.72 22.94 -5.39
CA PHE A 82 1.45 23.58 -5.72
C PHE A 82 0.26 23.03 -4.91
N ALA A 83 0.46 22.01 -4.08
CA ALA A 83 -0.61 21.40 -3.30
C ALA A 83 -1.38 22.38 -2.40
N PRO A 84 -0.78 23.42 -1.75
CA PRO A 84 -1.53 24.42 -0.99
C PRO A 84 -2.55 25.16 -1.84
N TYR A 85 -2.12 25.64 -3.01
CA TYR A 85 -2.97 26.38 -3.96
C TYR A 85 -4.12 25.54 -4.50
N ILE A 86 -3.81 24.27 -4.85
CA ILE A 86 -4.80 23.32 -5.36
C ILE A 86 -5.87 23.05 -4.31
N ARG A 87 -5.46 22.80 -3.06
CA ARG A 87 -6.41 22.57 -1.96
C ARG A 87 -7.32 23.76 -1.72
N GLU A 88 -6.77 24.96 -1.73
CA GLU A 88 -7.54 26.21 -1.56
C GLU A 88 -8.53 26.43 -2.70
N ALA A 89 -8.05 26.33 -3.93
CA ALA A 89 -8.88 26.53 -5.12
C ALA A 89 -10.04 25.54 -5.27
N LEU A 90 -9.80 24.27 -4.88
CA LEU A 90 -10.79 23.20 -4.99
C LEU A 90 -11.58 22.95 -3.69
N GLY A 91 -11.35 23.73 -2.64
CA GLY A 91 -12.01 23.54 -1.34
C GLY A 91 -11.69 22.18 -0.69
N ILE A 92 -10.57 21.55 -1.04
CA ILE A 92 -10.18 20.23 -0.53
C ILE A 92 -9.68 20.40 0.90
N ARG A 93 -10.41 19.83 1.85
CA ARG A 93 -9.95 19.79 3.24
C ARG A 93 -8.68 18.96 3.34
N LYS A 94 -7.72 19.42 4.14
CA LYS A 94 -6.51 18.64 4.43
C LYS A 94 -6.95 17.27 4.97
N GLY A 95 -6.69 16.21 4.22
CA GLY A 95 -6.96 14.84 4.67
C GLY A 95 -6.24 14.60 6.00
N GLY A 96 -6.83 13.80 6.88
CA GLY A 96 -6.20 13.46 8.15
C GLY A 96 -4.81 12.87 7.91
N ASN A 97 -3.79 13.43 8.58
CA ASN A 97 -2.45 12.87 8.55
C ASN A 97 -2.50 11.41 9.01
N LEU A 98 -1.61 10.58 8.49
CA LEU A 98 -1.38 9.26 9.06
C LEU A 98 -0.94 9.42 10.52
N SER A 99 -1.46 8.58 11.41
CA SER A 99 -0.97 8.54 12.78
C SER A 99 0.50 8.09 12.81
N ALA A 100 1.22 8.42 13.86
CA ALA A 100 2.60 7.95 14.05
C ALA A 100 2.68 6.42 13.91
N SER A 101 1.75 5.70 14.53
CA SER A 101 1.65 4.23 14.42
C SER A 101 1.44 3.75 12.97
N SER A 102 0.59 4.45 12.19
CA SER A 102 0.40 4.10 10.77
C SER A 102 1.64 4.40 9.94
N LEU A 103 2.37 5.47 10.22
CA LEU A 103 3.63 5.79 9.54
C LEU A 103 4.72 4.75 9.83
N GLU A 104 4.84 4.29 11.08
CA GLU A 104 5.75 3.21 11.47
C GLU A 104 5.44 1.91 10.70
N VAL A 105 4.17 1.48 10.70
CA VAL A 105 3.74 0.28 9.95
C VAL A 105 4.01 0.44 8.46
N LEU A 106 3.71 1.60 7.90
CA LEU A 106 3.93 1.87 6.48
C LEU A 106 5.41 1.78 6.12
N ALA A 107 6.28 2.35 6.96
CA ALA A 107 7.73 2.26 6.79
C ALA A 107 8.22 0.80 6.85
N ILE A 108 7.78 0.02 7.86
CA ILE A 108 8.15 -1.39 7.96
C ILE A 108 7.75 -2.15 6.71
N VAL A 109 6.53 -1.94 6.20
CA VAL A 109 6.08 -2.59 4.96
C VAL A 109 6.94 -2.13 3.79
N ALA A 110 7.15 -0.84 3.60
CA ALA A 110 7.88 -0.29 2.45
C ALA A 110 9.32 -0.83 2.33
N TYR A 111 10.01 -0.99 3.45
CA TYR A 111 11.41 -1.44 3.47
C TYR A 111 11.61 -2.96 3.49
N ASN A 112 10.59 -3.74 3.89
CA ASN A 112 10.75 -5.17 4.12
C ASN A 112 9.77 -6.04 3.32
N GLN A 113 8.95 -5.46 2.46
CA GLN A 113 7.92 -6.20 1.71
C GLN A 113 8.46 -7.31 0.80
N PRO A 114 7.72 -8.42 0.66
CA PRO A 114 6.41 -8.68 1.26
C PRO A 114 6.52 -9.16 2.71
N VAL A 115 5.69 -8.64 3.62
CA VAL A 115 5.73 -8.94 5.05
C VAL A 115 4.40 -9.41 5.61
N THR A 116 4.45 -10.19 6.69
CA THR A 116 3.25 -10.61 7.43
C THR A 116 2.93 -9.61 8.55
N ARG A 117 1.70 -9.67 9.08
CA ARG A 117 1.33 -8.88 10.26
C ARG A 117 2.17 -9.23 11.47
N SER A 118 2.42 -10.51 11.72
CA SER A 118 3.28 -10.95 12.83
C SER A 118 4.67 -10.36 12.75
N PHE A 119 5.25 -10.25 11.56
CA PHE A 119 6.53 -9.58 11.35
C PHE A 119 6.44 -8.10 11.75
N ILE A 120 5.40 -7.40 11.30
CA ILE A 120 5.19 -5.98 11.66
C ILE A 120 5.07 -5.81 13.17
N ASP A 121 4.27 -6.69 13.83
CA ASP A 121 4.08 -6.66 15.29
C ASP A 121 5.39 -6.92 16.03
N THR A 122 6.21 -7.86 15.55
CA THR A 122 7.53 -8.18 16.12
C THR A 122 8.48 -6.98 16.03
N VAL A 123 8.56 -6.34 14.86
CA VAL A 123 9.44 -5.15 14.67
C VAL A 123 8.99 -3.98 15.54
N ARG A 124 7.68 -3.78 15.70
CA ARG A 124 7.13 -2.68 16.51
C ARG A 124 7.09 -2.97 18.02
N GLY A 125 7.11 -4.24 18.41
CA GLY A 125 6.88 -4.65 19.80
C GLY A 125 5.45 -4.43 20.30
N THR A 126 4.46 -4.18 19.41
CA THR A 126 3.06 -3.92 19.76
C THR A 126 2.13 -4.33 18.61
N ASP A 127 0.85 -4.55 18.94
CA ASP A 127 -0.18 -4.89 17.96
C ASP A 127 -0.34 -3.80 16.88
N SER A 128 -0.34 -4.23 15.63
CA SER A 128 -0.43 -3.35 14.46
C SER A 128 -1.75 -3.50 13.69
N THR A 129 -2.71 -4.25 14.23
CA THR A 129 -3.95 -4.60 13.53
C THR A 129 -4.69 -3.36 13.04
N TYR A 130 -4.91 -2.38 13.91
CA TYR A 130 -5.63 -1.15 13.54
C TYR A 130 -4.88 -0.32 12.50
N ALA A 131 -3.57 -0.14 12.68
CA ALA A 131 -2.74 0.64 11.77
C ALA A 131 -2.67 -0.02 10.38
N THR A 132 -2.49 -1.34 10.33
CA THR A 132 -2.48 -2.12 9.08
C THR A 132 -3.82 -2.00 8.34
N ASN A 133 -4.94 -2.20 9.03
CA ASN A 133 -6.26 -2.06 8.40
C ASN A 133 -6.51 -0.62 7.90
N SER A 134 -6.14 0.39 8.68
CA SER A 134 -6.25 1.80 8.25
C SER A 134 -5.43 2.10 6.99
N LEU A 135 -4.26 1.47 6.82
CA LEU A 135 -3.43 1.62 5.63
C LEU A 135 -4.03 0.89 4.41
N ILE A 136 -4.67 -0.26 4.63
CA ILE A 136 -5.41 -0.98 3.58
C ILE A 136 -6.62 -0.15 3.13
N ASP A 137 -7.41 0.39 4.06
CA ASP A 137 -8.57 1.25 3.76
C ASP A 137 -8.18 2.50 2.99
N LYS A 138 -6.97 3.00 3.22
CA LYS A 138 -6.39 4.13 2.47
C LYS A 138 -5.72 3.70 1.16
N GLU A 139 -5.70 2.41 0.87
CA GLU A 139 -5.05 1.82 -0.31
C GLU A 139 -3.55 2.15 -0.40
N LEU A 140 -2.87 2.34 0.72
CA LEU A 140 -1.41 2.56 0.76
C LEU A 140 -0.64 1.25 0.80
N ILE A 141 -1.26 0.20 1.36
CA ILE A 141 -0.77 -1.17 1.32
C ILE A 141 -1.88 -2.10 0.84
N GLU A 142 -1.50 -3.25 0.30
CA GLU A 142 -2.42 -4.29 -0.15
C GLU A 142 -1.93 -5.68 0.24
N SER A 143 -2.83 -6.66 0.22
CA SER A 143 -2.44 -8.06 0.35
C SER A 143 -1.94 -8.59 -0.99
N CYS A 144 -0.73 -9.21 -1.00
CA CYS A 144 -0.10 -9.73 -2.22
C CYS A 144 0.01 -11.26 -2.24
N GLY A 145 -0.62 -11.95 -1.28
CA GLY A 145 -0.61 -13.42 -1.19
C GLY A 145 -0.60 -13.92 0.24
N ARG A 146 -0.18 -15.17 0.40
CA ARG A 146 -0.03 -15.83 1.70
C ARG A 146 1.33 -16.48 1.79
N LEU A 147 1.95 -16.38 2.96
CA LEU A 147 3.20 -17.07 3.24
C LEU A 147 2.93 -18.57 3.38
N ASP A 148 3.80 -19.40 2.82
CA ASP A 148 3.76 -20.86 2.98
C ASP A 148 4.42 -21.27 4.31
N ALA A 149 3.70 -21.07 5.39
CA ALA A 149 4.08 -21.34 6.77
C ALA A 149 2.84 -21.77 7.57
N PRO A 150 2.99 -22.36 8.74
CA PRO A 150 1.87 -22.72 9.61
C PRO A 150 0.92 -21.53 9.82
N GLY A 151 -0.39 -21.74 9.61
CA GLY A 151 -1.39 -20.70 9.66
C GLY A 151 -1.55 -19.86 8.37
N ARG A 152 -0.70 -20.04 7.35
CA ARG A 152 -0.73 -19.36 6.04
C ARG A 152 -1.05 -17.86 6.14
N PRO A 153 -0.25 -17.07 6.89
CA PRO A 153 -0.54 -15.67 7.13
C PRO A 153 -0.52 -14.86 5.83
N MET A 154 -1.32 -13.78 5.80
CA MET A 154 -1.35 -12.84 4.68
C MET A 154 -0.03 -12.07 4.58
N LEU A 155 0.41 -11.86 3.34
CA LEU A 155 1.53 -11.00 2.99
C LEU A 155 1.03 -9.65 2.50
N TYR A 156 1.70 -8.60 2.92
CA TYR A 156 1.37 -7.21 2.58
C TYR A 156 2.53 -6.55 1.83
N ARG A 157 2.17 -5.66 0.90
CA ARG A 157 3.09 -4.81 0.16
C ARG A 157 2.50 -3.41 -0.04
N THR A 158 3.32 -2.46 -0.45
CA THR A 158 2.88 -1.12 -0.85
C THR A 158 2.19 -1.16 -2.23
N THR A 159 1.43 -0.12 -2.53
CA THR A 159 0.68 0.06 -3.79
C THR A 159 1.27 1.17 -4.65
N ASP A 160 0.79 1.31 -5.91
CA ASP A 160 1.11 2.47 -6.74
C ASP A 160 0.64 3.80 -6.12
N LYS A 161 -0.44 3.74 -5.32
CA LYS A 161 -0.91 4.92 -4.58
C LYS A 161 0.10 5.38 -3.54
N PHE A 162 0.80 4.44 -2.87
CA PHE A 162 1.91 4.76 -1.98
C PHE A 162 2.99 5.53 -2.74
N LEU A 163 3.49 4.98 -3.85
CA LEU A 163 4.51 5.64 -4.66
C LEU A 163 4.08 7.04 -5.09
N ARG A 164 2.85 7.18 -5.58
CA ARG A 164 2.28 8.47 -5.98
C ARG A 164 2.19 9.48 -4.84
N VAL A 165 1.75 9.06 -3.65
CA VAL A 165 1.60 9.95 -2.49
C VAL A 165 2.95 10.47 -2.00
N PHE A 166 4.00 9.66 -2.14
CA PHE A 166 5.36 10.04 -1.76
C PHE A 166 6.19 10.59 -2.94
N GLY A 167 5.61 10.72 -4.13
CA GLY A 167 6.27 11.29 -5.31
C GLY A 167 7.41 10.43 -5.86
N MET A 168 7.36 9.11 -5.66
CA MET A 168 8.38 8.14 -6.07
C MET A 168 7.96 7.37 -7.31
N ASN A 169 8.93 7.00 -8.14
CA ASN A 169 8.72 6.13 -9.31
C ASN A 169 8.99 4.65 -8.99
N SER A 170 9.78 4.38 -7.96
CA SER A 170 10.07 3.03 -7.48
C SER A 170 10.47 3.02 -6.01
N LEU A 171 10.48 1.83 -5.41
CA LEU A 171 10.94 1.62 -4.04
C LEU A 171 12.44 1.88 -3.87
N ASP A 172 13.22 1.83 -4.96
CA ASP A 172 14.64 2.13 -4.95
C ASP A 172 14.94 3.59 -4.57
N GLU A 173 13.93 4.47 -4.68
CA GLU A 173 14.02 5.89 -4.30
C GLU A 173 13.79 6.11 -2.80
N LEU A 174 13.47 5.05 -2.03
CA LEU A 174 13.36 5.16 -0.58
C LEU A 174 14.71 5.55 0.03
N PRO A 175 14.72 6.47 1.00
CA PRO A 175 15.94 6.83 1.73
C PRO A 175 16.58 5.59 2.36
N VAL A 176 17.90 5.53 2.39
CA VAL A 176 18.61 4.42 3.06
C VAL A 176 18.29 4.49 4.56
N ALA A 177 17.61 3.46 5.06
CA ALA A 177 17.25 3.37 6.48
C ALA A 177 18.38 2.65 7.25
N GLU A 178 19.36 3.41 7.74
CA GLU A 178 20.46 2.87 8.54
C GLU A 178 20.00 2.19 9.86
N TYR A 179 18.74 2.41 10.26
CA TYR A 179 18.17 1.93 11.53
C TYR A 179 17.11 0.83 11.40
N LEU A 180 16.70 0.43 10.19
CA LEU A 180 15.68 -0.59 9.97
C LEU A 180 16.25 -1.95 9.53
N ALA A 181 17.57 -2.15 9.66
CA ALA A 181 18.19 -3.46 9.47
C ALA A 181 17.71 -4.39 10.59
N VAL A 182 16.70 -5.20 10.31
CA VAL A 182 16.27 -6.28 11.18
C VAL A 182 17.40 -7.30 11.25
N PRO A 183 17.72 -7.89 12.43
CA PRO A 183 18.72 -8.94 12.52
C PRO A 183 18.40 -10.04 11.51
N GLU A 184 19.39 -10.42 10.70
CA GLU A 184 19.29 -11.52 9.72
C GLU A 184 18.92 -12.81 10.45
N GLY A 185 17.65 -13.21 10.37
CA GLY A 185 17.17 -14.44 11.03
C GLY A 185 15.88 -15.01 10.47
N GLU A 186 15.01 -14.21 9.84
CA GLU A 186 13.70 -14.70 9.38
C GLU A 186 13.28 -14.21 7.99
N VAL A 187 14.23 -14.07 7.07
CA VAL A 187 13.87 -13.88 5.66
C VAL A 187 13.74 -15.26 5.05
N ALA A 188 12.51 -15.67 4.75
CA ALA A 188 12.24 -16.90 4.00
C ALA A 188 12.91 -16.79 2.62
N LYS A 189 14.09 -17.41 2.48
CA LYS A 189 14.72 -17.62 1.19
C LYS A 189 13.84 -18.55 0.37
N THR A 190 13.26 -18.06 -0.69
CA THR A 190 12.79 -18.90 -1.80
C THR A 190 14.02 -19.42 -2.54
N GLU A 191 14.55 -20.55 -2.14
CA GLU A 191 15.49 -21.29 -2.96
C GLU A 191 14.72 -22.23 -3.89
N ASN A 192 14.82 -21.95 -5.16
CA ASN A 192 14.55 -22.92 -6.22
C ASN A 192 15.73 -23.90 -6.29
N GLY A 193 15.43 -25.18 -6.10
CA GLY A 193 15.95 -26.25 -6.92
C GLY A 193 17.20 -26.97 -6.48
N THR A 194 16.97 -28.26 -6.41
CA THR A 194 17.81 -29.45 -6.56
C THR A 194 18.43 -30.03 -5.32
N GLY A 195 17.99 -31.27 -5.17
CA GLY A 195 18.24 -32.16 -4.06
C GLY A 195 19.70 -32.53 -3.85
N GLU A 196 19.95 -32.91 -2.65
CA GLU A 196 20.75 -34.09 -2.29
C GLU A 196 20.64 -34.32 -0.77
N ASN A 197 20.30 -35.57 -0.44
CA ASN A 197 20.22 -36.10 0.90
C ASN A 197 21.64 -36.42 1.37
N PRO A 198 22.03 -36.24 2.64
CA PRO A 198 22.60 -37.39 3.34
C PRO A 198 22.16 -37.57 4.81
N GLU A 199 21.69 -38.76 5.04
CA GLU A 199 21.95 -39.72 6.15
C GLU A 199 22.14 -39.20 7.59
N THR A 200 21.22 -39.68 8.39
CA THR A 200 21.30 -40.26 9.76
C THR A 200 22.51 -39.95 10.64
N ASN A 201 22.25 -39.43 11.84
CA ASN A 201 22.89 -39.94 13.04
C ASN A 201 21.99 -39.79 14.29
N ASP A 202 21.76 -40.96 14.91
CA ASP A 202 21.15 -41.15 16.21
C ASP A 202 21.95 -40.46 17.33
N ALA A 203 21.27 -39.83 18.24
CA ALA A 203 21.70 -39.73 19.63
C ALA A 203 20.48 -39.60 20.55
N GLN A 204 20.20 -40.68 21.23
CA GLN A 204 19.32 -40.81 22.40
C GLN A 204 19.80 -39.93 23.54
N ILE A 205 18.88 -39.20 24.20
CA ILE A 205 18.99 -38.92 25.63
C ILE A 205 17.58 -38.92 26.26
N SER A 206 17.46 -39.78 27.20
CA SER A 206 16.52 -40.21 28.22
C SER A 206 15.55 -39.16 28.79
N VAL A 207 14.33 -39.69 28.99
CA VAL A 207 13.21 -39.26 29.85
C VAL A 207 13.62 -39.02 31.30
N ASP A 208 13.06 -38.01 31.93
CA ASP A 208 12.81 -38.02 33.37
C ASP A 208 11.39 -37.48 33.65
N ASP A 209 10.65 -38.33 34.37
CA ASP A 209 9.30 -38.14 34.87
C ASP A 209 9.29 -37.24 36.09
N GLY A 210 8.35 -36.29 36.14
CA GLY A 210 8.07 -35.47 37.33
C GLY A 210 6.62 -35.05 37.39
N ASN A 211 5.81 -35.92 37.94
CA ASN A 211 4.42 -35.79 38.33
C ASN A 211 4.21 -34.67 39.40
N ALA A 212 3.16 -33.81 39.23
CA ALA A 212 2.37 -33.25 40.35
C ALA A 212 1.16 -32.49 39.82
N GLU A 213 0.05 -33.08 39.84
CA GLU A 213 -1.22 -32.81 40.55
C GLU A 213 -1.87 -31.45 40.39
N VAL A 214 -3.12 -31.53 39.86
CA VAL A 214 -4.23 -30.58 39.86
C VAL A 214 -4.81 -30.47 41.25
N PRO A 215 -5.45 -29.38 41.64
CA PRO A 215 -6.84 -29.50 42.08
C PRO A 215 -7.82 -28.55 41.39
N SER A 216 -8.98 -29.13 41.23
CA SER A 216 -10.24 -28.62 40.71
C SER A 216 -11.05 -27.89 41.79
N GLU A 217 -12.15 -27.32 41.28
CA GLU A 217 -13.39 -26.91 41.95
C GLU A 217 -13.48 -25.44 42.39
N ALA A 218 -14.40 -24.76 41.92
CA ALA A 218 -15.87 -24.74 41.81
C ALA A 218 -16.47 -23.56 42.59
N ASP A 219 -17.36 -22.94 41.94
CA ASP A 219 -18.68 -22.54 42.42
C ASP A 219 -18.95 -21.09 42.90
N ARG A 220 -20.09 -20.68 42.39
CA ARG A 220 -21.12 -19.76 42.90
C ARG A 220 -21.09 -18.35 42.37
N SER A 221 -22.00 -18.07 41.55
CA SER A 221 -23.48 -17.87 41.57
C SER A 221 -23.88 -16.44 41.87
N SER A 222 -24.60 -15.91 40.91
CA SER A 222 -25.87 -15.18 41.01
C SER A 222 -25.99 -13.84 41.73
N ALA A 223 -26.66 -13.00 41.02
CA ALA A 223 -27.80 -12.12 41.38
C ALA A 223 -27.59 -10.75 40.72
N ASP A 224 -28.40 -10.37 39.83
CA ASP A 224 -29.85 -10.10 39.68
C ASP A 224 -30.18 -8.63 40.01
N LYS A 225 -31.06 -8.12 39.15
CA LYS A 225 -31.99 -6.99 39.27
C LYS A 225 -31.52 -5.62 38.85
N SER A 226 -32.08 -5.22 37.73
CA SER A 226 -33.39 -4.51 37.49
C SER A 226 -33.35 -3.05 37.91
N SER A 227 -33.76 -2.20 37.12
CA SER A 227 -35.02 -1.63 36.73
C SER A 227 -34.84 -0.20 36.25
N GLU A 228 -35.49 0.08 35.22
CA GLU A 228 -36.62 1.00 34.98
C GLU A 228 -36.20 2.45 34.79
N ASN A 229 -36.48 2.93 33.62
CA ASN A 229 -37.72 3.51 33.06
C ASN A 229 -37.84 5.02 33.26
N SER A 230 -38.16 5.68 32.23
CA SER A 230 -39.13 6.74 31.96
C SER A 230 -38.50 7.84 31.09
N ASP A 231 -38.93 7.95 29.85
CA ASP A 231 -40.10 8.57 29.28
C ASP A 231 -40.13 10.12 29.33
N ILE A 232 -40.66 10.60 28.21
CA ILE A 232 -41.39 11.86 27.99
C ILE A 232 -40.53 12.90 27.25
N ALA A 233 -40.72 13.03 25.97
CA ALA A 233 -41.81 13.64 25.17
C ALA A 233 -41.57 15.12 24.83
N ASP A 234 -41.66 15.34 23.52
CA ASP A 234 -42.39 16.39 22.79
C ASP A 234 -42.11 17.88 23.07
N LYS A 235 -41.83 18.56 22.00
CA LYS A 235 -42.67 19.57 21.33
C LYS A 235 -41.86 20.39 20.35
N GLU A 236 -42.27 20.31 19.09
CA GLU A 236 -42.97 21.34 18.27
C GLU A 236 -42.16 22.60 17.95
N SER A 237 -41.79 22.66 16.70
CA SER A 237 -42.31 23.59 15.65
C SER A 237 -42.18 25.09 15.92
N GLU A 238 -41.64 25.78 14.94
CA GLU A 238 -42.09 27.06 14.31
C GLU A 238 -40.97 27.55 13.40
N GLU A 239 -41.23 27.48 12.11
CA GLU A 239 -41.74 28.53 11.21
C GLU A 239 -40.70 29.57 10.79
N ILE A 240 -40.51 29.58 9.47
CA ILE A 240 -39.92 30.60 8.63
C ILE A 240 -40.87 31.81 8.58
N PRO A 241 -40.41 33.07 8.48
CA PRO A 241 -40.56 33.70 7.16
C PRO A 241 -39.50 34.76 6.77
N GLU A 242 -39.46 34.93 5.46
CA GLU A 242 -38.98 35.99 4.58
C GLU A 242 -37.46 36.18 4.42
#